data_f4f9b80ec6fd5830b9064b1c67123e2c
#
_entry.id   f4f9b80ec6fd5830b9064b1c67123e2c
#
_cell.length_a   1.000
_cell.length_b   1.000
_cell.length_c   1.000
_cell.angle_alpha   90.00
_cell.angle_beta   90.00
_cell.angle_gamma   90.00
#
_symmetry.space_group_name_H-M   'P 1'
#
loop_
_entity.id
_entity.type
_entity.pdbx_description
1 polymer ?
#
loop_
_entity_poly.entity_id
_entity_poly.type
_entity_poly.pdbx_seq_one_letter_code
_entity_poly.pdbx_strand_id
1 'polypeptide(L)'
;MRVWLYARLSNDDDREMNSLLNQQKLCQSFAEQHGYTIVGQSFDDNVSGMKFSRRGLDELTAAVDAGKIDAVIVKDLSRLGRHRTQTALFIDYLREYQVRVISATEGVDTFRDEDDLIIGVRGLMND
;
A
#
# COMPACT_ATOMS: atom_id res chain seq x y z
N MET A 1 12.49 -10.58 -4.04
CA MET A 1 11.74 -9.99 -2.93
C MET A 1 10.30 -10.46 -3.00
N ARG A 2 9.75 -10.90 -1.89
CA ARG A 2 8.37 -11.39 -1.80
C ARG A 2 7.44 -10.20 -1.57
N VAL A 3 6.43 -10.03 -2.41
CA VAL A 3 5.58 -8.85 -2.35
C VAL A 3 4.11 -9.21 -2.23
N TRP A 4 3.37 -8.33 -1.58
CA TRP A 4 1.91 -8.35 -1.48
C TRP A 4 1.37 -7.15 -2.25
N LEU A 5 0.33 -7.36 -3.06
CA LEU A 5 -0.32 -6.28 -3.79
C LEU A 5 -1.59 -5.87 -3.04
N TYR A 6 -1.74 -4.57 -2.82
CA TYR A 6 -2.93 -4.06 -2.14
C TYR A 6 -3.58 -2.95 -2.95
N ALA A 7 -4.90 -2.98 -3.04
CA ALA A 7 -5.71 -2.00 -3.74
C ALA A 7 -6.86 -1.53 -2.86
N ARG A 8 -7.24 -0.28 -2.99
CA ARG A 8 -8.41 0.26 -2.29
C ARG A 8 -9.10 1.27 -3.17
N LEU A 9 -10.44 1.21 -3.20
CA LEU A 9 -11.27 2.17 -3.90
C LEU A 9 -12.17 2.89 -2.88
N SER A 10 -12.20 4.23 -2.94
CA SER A 10 -13.04 5.04 -2.07
C SER A 10 -13.94 5.96 -2.87
N ASN A 11 -14.90 6.62 -2.20
CA ASN A 11 -15.87 7.49 -2.86
C ASN A 11 -15.22 8.68 -3.58
N ASP A 12 -14.04 9.11 -3.12
CA ASP A 12 -13.34 10.26 -3.69
C ASP A 12 -12.54 9.89 -4.95
N ASP A 13 -12.42 8.61 -5.25
CA ASP A 13 -11.64 8.15 -6.39
C ASP A 13 -12.41 8.29 -7.70
N ASP A 14 -11.67 8.60 -8.77
CA ASP A 14 -12.17 8.42 -10.14
C ASP A 14 -12.22 6.92 -10.41
N ARG A 15 -13.44 6.38 -10.53
CA ARG A 15 -13.65 4.94 -10.67
C ARG A 15 -13.07 4.36 -11.94
N GLU A 16 -13.00 5.14 -13.02
CA GLU A 16 -12.42 4.66 -14.27
C GLU A 16 -10.91 4.49 -14.15
N MET A 17 -10.23 5.50 -13.61
CA MET A 17 -8.78 5.49 -13.47
C MET A 17 -8.30 4.62 -12.32
N ASN A 18 -9.10 4.51 -11.25
CA ASN A 18 -8.67 3.89 -10.01
C ASN A 18 -9.46 2.63 -9.66
N SER A 19 -10.11 2.00 -10.64
CA SER A 19 -10.81 0.75 -10.37
C SER A 19 -9.87 -0.26 -9.69
N LEU A 20 -10.42 -1.15 -8.90
CA LEU A 20 -9.63 -2.18 -8.23
C LEU A 20 -8.84 -3.00 -9.22
N LEU A 21 -9.47 -3.35 -10.37
CA LEU A 21 -8.79 -4.10 -11.42
C LEU A 21 -7.60 -3.33 -12.00
N ASN A 22 -7.77 -2.04 -12.26
CA ASN A 22 -6.69 -1.22 -12.82
C ASN A 22 -5.52 -1.12 -11.83
N GLN A 23 -5.80 -0.94 -10.54
CA GLN A 23 -4.77 -0.92 -9.51
C GLN A 23 -4.03 -2.25 -9.45
N GLN A 24 -4.76 -3.37 -9.49
CA GLN A 24 -4.17 -4.70 -9.46
C GLN A 24 -3.25 -4.94 -10.66
N LYS A 25 -3.71 -4.60 -11.86
CA LYS A 25 -2.91 -4.75 -13.09
C LYS A 25 -1.65 -3.89 -13.04
N LEU A 26 -1.77 -2.65 -12.58
CA LEU A 26 -0.63 -1.76 -12.48
C LEU A 26 0.43 -2.31 -11.51
N CYS A 27 0.00 -2.73 -10.33
CA CYS A 27 0.90 -3.26 -9.31
C CYS A 27 1.53 -4.58 -9.76
N GLN A 28 0.75 -5.44 -10.41
CA GLN A 28 1.25 -6.71 -10.95
C GLN A 28 2.33 -6.47 -12.00
N SER A 29 2.07 -5.56 -12.94
CA SER A 29 3.03 -5.20 -13.97
C SER A 29 4.31 -4.64 -13.36
N PHE A 30 4.18 -3.78 -12.35
CA PHE A 30 5.33 -3.23 -11.63
C PHE A 30 6.17 -4.34 -11.00
N ALA A 31 5.53 -5.28 -10.30
CA ALA A 31 6.22 -6.39 -9.66
C ALA A 31 6.95 -7.27 -10.68
N GLU A 32 6.31 -7.55 -11.80
CA GLU A 32 6.89 -8.37 -12.86
C GLU A 32 8.11 -7.69 -13.48
N GLN A 33 8.02 -6.39 -13.75
CA GLN A 33 9.12 -5.62 -14.32
C GLN A 33 10.35 -5.58 -13.41
N HIS A 34 10.12 -5.65 -12.10
CA HIS A 34 11.20 -5.61 -11.12
C HIS A 34 11.67 -7.00 -10.67
N GLY A 35 11.07 -8.06 -11.22
CA GLY A 35 11.45 -9.43 -10.86
C GLY A 35 11.03 -9.84 -9.46
N TYR A 36 10.01 -9.20 -8.89
CA TYR A 36 9.52 -9.54 -7.57
C TYR A 36 8.57 -10.73 -7.61
N THR A 37 8.52 -11.50 -6.53
CA THR A 37 7.63 -12.65 -6.40
C THR A 37 6.35 -12.23 -5.70
N ILE A 38 5.23 -12.30 -6.39
CA ILE A 38 3.92 -11.97 -5.83
C ILE A 38 3.44 -13.17 -5.01
N VAL A 39 3.33 -13.01 -3.68
CA VAL A 39 2.91 -14.09 -2.79
C VAL A 39 1.44 -13.97 -2.39
N GLY A 40 0.82 -12.83 -2.65
CA GLY A 40 -0.60 -12.64 -2.36
C GLY A 40 -1.06 -11.25 -2.75
N GLN A 41 -2.38 -11.08 -2.73
CA GLN A 41 -3.00 -9.80 -3.00
C GLN A 41 -4.33 -9.69 -2.27
N SER A 42 -4.71 -8.47 -1.95
CA SER A 42 -6.00 -8.19 -1.33
C SER A 42 -6.48 -6.80 -1.74
N PHE A 43 -7.74 -6.54 -1.45
CA PHE A 43 -8.32 -5.25 -1.79
C PHE A 43 -9.45 -4.91 -0.82
N ASP A 44 -9.77 -3.61 -0.77
CA ASP A 44 -10.94 -3.11 -0.05
C ASP A 44 -11.74 -2.19 -0.97
N ASP A 45 -13.03 -2.47 -1.09
CA ASP A 45 -13.98 -1.64 -1.84
C ASP A 45 -14.82 -0.86 -0.83
N ASN A 46 -14.55 0.44 -0.72
CA ASN A 46 -15.24 1.33 0.23
C ASN A 46 -16.20 2.28 -0.47
N VAL A 47 -16.56 2.00 -1.72
CA VAL A 47 -17.49 2.81 -2.52
C VAL A 47 -18.93 2.33 -2.37
N SER A 48 -19.13 1.04 -2.62
CA SER A 48 -20.47 0.47 -2.75
C SER A 48 -21.05 -0.03 -1.42
N GLY A 49 -20.21 -0.12 -0.39
CA GLY A 49 -20.61 -0.59 0.91
C GLY A 49 -21.07 0.53 1.82
N MET A 50 -22.01 0.24 2.69
CA MET A 50 -22.42 1.16 3.75
C MET A 50 -21.46 1.15 4.92
N LYS A 51 -20.51 0.22 4.92
CA LYS A 51 -19.50 0.06 5.96
C LYS A 51 -18.11 0.18 5.36
N PHE A 52 -17.20 0.80 6.13
CA PHE A 52 -15.80 0.84 5.77
C PHE A 52 -15.21 -0.57 5.87
N SER A 53 -14.77 -1.12 4.74
CA SER A 53 -14.16 -2.44 4.71
C SER A 53 -12.67 -2.34 5.06
N ARG A 54 -12.20 -3.28 5.87
CA ARG A 54 -10.79 -3.45 6.19
C ARG A 54 -10.32 -4.88 5.94
N ARG A 55 -11.16 -5.71 5.34
CA ARG A 55 -10.83 -7.12 5.14
C ARG A 55 -9.52 -7.30 4.38
N GLY A 56 -9.32 -6.54 3.30
CA GLY A 56 -8.09 -6.61 2.52
C GLY A 56 -6.86 -6.16 3.30
N LEU A 57 -7.01 -5.10 4.09
CA LEU A 57 -5.93 -4.62 4.94
C LEU A 57 -5.61 -5.62 6.05
N ASP A 58 -6.64 -6.28 6.60
CA ASP A 58 -6.44 -7.31 7.63
C ASP A 58 -5.71 -8.54 7.07
N GLU A 59 -6.01 -8.92 5.83
CA GLU A 59 -5.27 -10.00 5.16
C GLU A 59 -3.80 -9.62 4.98
N LEU A 60 -3.54 -8.38 4.61
CA LEU A 60 -2.18 -7.86 4.47
C LEU A 60 -1.44 -7.91 5.81
N THR A 61 -2.06 -7.42 6.89
CA THR A 61 -1.40 -7.42 8.19
C THR A 61 -1.15 -8.83 8.71
N ALA A 62 -2.04 -9.77 8.41
CA ALA A 62 -1.83 -11.17 8.75
C ALA A 62 -0.58 -11.74 8.05
N ALA A 63 -0.37 -11.38 6.78
CA ALA A 63 0.81 -11.81 6.04
C ALA A 63 2.09 -11.18 6.60
N VAL A 64 2.01 -9.92 7.03
CA VAL A 64 3.12 -9.22 7.68
C VAL A 64 3.50 -9.91 8.99
N ASP A 65 2.51 -10.16 9.84
CA ASP A 65 2.71 -10.80 11.14
C ASP A 65 3.28 -12.21 11.01
N ALA A 66 2.92 -12.91 9.93
CA ALA A 66 3.42 -14.26 9.66
C ALA A 66 4.81 -14.27 9.00
N GLY A 67 5.39 -13.10 8.71
CA GLY A 67 6.71 -13.01 8.08
C GLY A 67 6.75 -13.49 6.64
N LYS A 68 5.65 -13.40 5.92
CA LYS A 68 5.53 -13.95 4.57
C LYS A 68 5.98 -13.01 3.47
N ILE A 69 6.10 -11.71 3.76
CA ILE A 69 6.36 -10.69 2.73
C ILE A 69 7.48 -9.76 3.14
N ASP A 70 8.13 -9.18 2.13
CA ASP A 70 9.20 -8.21 2.30
C ASP A 70 8.74 -6.80 1.92
N ALA A 71 7.71 -6.70 1.09
CA ALA A 71 7.20 -5.41 0.62
C ALA A 71 5.71 -5.48 0.28
N VAL A 72 5.06 -4.33 0.37
CA VAL A 72 3.71 -4.10 -0.14
C VAL A 72 3.80 -3.15 -1.32
N ILE A 73 3.16 -3.49 -2.42
CA ILE A 73 3.08 -2.61 -3.59
C ILE A 73 1.67 -2.07 -3.69
N VAL A 74 1.55 -0.75 -3.76
CA VAL A 74 0.28 -0.04 -3.96
C VAL A 74 0.41 0.87 -5.18
N LYS A 75 -0.71 1.27 -5.75
CA LYS A 75 -0.71 2.24 -6.84
C LYS A 75 -0.14 3.57 -6.34
N ASP A 76 -0.67 4.07 -5.24
CA ASP A 76 -0.21 5.28 -4.58
C ASP A 76 -0.44 5.15 -3.07
N LEU A 77 0.17 6.04 -2.29
CA LEU A 77 0.16 5.91 -0.82
C LEU A 77 -1.22 6.13 -0.20
N SER A 78 -2.13 6.80 -0.91
CA SER A 78 -3.47 7.04 -0.39
C SER A 78 -4.27 5.75 -0.18
N ARG A 79 -3.78 4.63 -0.71
CA ARG A 79 -4.46 3.33 -0.54
C ARG A 79 -4.29 2.75 0.86
N LEU A 80 -3.29 3.22 1.62
CA LEU A 80 -2.97 2.64 2.93
C LEU A 80 -3.69 3.31 4.10
N GLY A 81 -4.30 4.46 3.89
CA GLY A 81 -5.02 5.15 4.95
C GLY A 81 -5.96 6.20 4.37
N ARG A 82 -6.96 6.59 5.16
CA ARG A 82 -7.93 7.60 4.75
C ARG A 82 -7.33 8.99 4.67
N HIS A 83 -6.32 9.23 5.48
CA HIS A 83 -5.64 10.51 5.53
C HIS A 83 -4.16 10.27 5.87
N ARG A 84 -3.40 11.35 5.76
CA ARG A 84 -1.94 11.31 5.85
C ARG A 84 -1.42 10.68 7.13
N THR A 85 -2.04 11.00 8.26
CA THR A 85 -1.62 10.47 9.56
C THR A 85 -1.77 8.95 9.63
N GLN A 86 -2.90 8.43 9.18
CA GLN A 86 -3.12 6.98 9.15
C GLN A 86 -2.12 6.29 8.24
N THR A 87 -1.85 6.87 7.08
CA THR A 87 -0.87 6.32 6.14
C THR A 87 0.51 6.25 6.78
N ALA A 88 0.94 7.34 7.43
CA ALA A 88 2.25 7.39 8.09
C ALA A 88 2.36 6.35 9.21
N LEU A 89 1.33 6.22 10.04
CA LEU A 89 1.32 5.24 11.13
C LEU A 89 1.39 3.81 10.60
N PHE A 90 0.70 3.53 9.51
CA PHE A 90 0.73 2.20 8.91
C PHE A 90 2.10 1.89 8.31
N ILE A 91 2.73 2.87 7.66
CA ILE A 91 4.09 2.72 7.14
C ILE A 91 5.07 2.43 8.28
N ASP A 92 4.96 3.15 9.40
CA ASP A 92 5.81 2.91 10.57
C ASP A 92 5.63 1.50 11.13
N TYR A 93 4.37 1.05 11.22
CA TYR A 93 4.07 -0.32 11.62
C TYR A 93 4.78 -1.34 10.72
N LEU A 94 4.68 -1.17 9.40
CA LEU A 94 5.32 -2.06 8.45
C LEU A 94 6.85 -2.05 8.58
N ARG A 95 7.43 -0.88 8.82
CA ARG A 95 8.88 -0.76 9.01
C ARG A 95 9.37 -1.55 10.21
N GLU A 96 8.60 -1.60 11.29
CA GLU A 96 8.95 -2.40 12.47
C GLU A 96 9.06 -3.88 12.13
N TYR A 97 8.29 -4.35 11.15
CA TYR A 97 8.32 -5.73 10.68
C TYR A 97 9.27 -5.93 9.49
N GLN A 98 10.10 -4.94 9.18
CA GLN A 98 11.04 -5.00 8.05
C GLN A 98 10.33 -5.13 6.71
N VAL A 99 9.12 -4.57 6.59
CA VAL A 99 8.34 -4.54 5.36
C VAL A 99 8.33 -3.13 4.80
N ARG A 100 8.77 -3.00 3.55
CA ARG A 100 8.74 -1.71 2.85
C ARG A 100 7.44 -1.50 2.11
N VAL A 101 7.10 -0.27 1.85
CA VAL A 101 5.99 0.10 0.97
C VAL A 101 6.57 0.70 -0.31
N ILE A 102 6.08 0.22 -1.44
CA ILE A 102 6.49 0.72 -2.76
C ILE A 102 5.24 1.29 -3.42
N SER A 103 5.29 2.56 -3.78
CA SER A 103 4.22 3.24 -4.51
C SER A 103 4.60 3.27 -5.99
N ALA A 104 3.84 2.55 -6.81
CA ALA A 104 4.20 2.34 -8.22
C ALA A 104 4.14 3.62 -9.04
N THR A 105 3.13 4.48 -8.82
CA THR A 105 2.98 5.70 -9.61
C THR A 105 3.83 6.86 -9.11
N GLU A 106 4.17 6.86 -7.82
CA GLU A 106 4.96 7.94 -7.22
C GLU A 106 6.45 7.63 -7.20
N GLY A 107 6.82 6.38 -7.48
CA GLY A 107 8.22 5.96 -7.44
C GLY A 107 8.81 5.97 -6.03
N VAL A 108 7.99 5.84 -4.99
CA VAL A 108 8.42 5.95 -3.60
C VAL A 108 8.67 4.56 -3.02
N ASP A 109 9.74 4.44 -2.23
CA ASP A 109 10.07 3.25 -1.44
C ASP A 109 10.39 3.72 -0.01
N THR A 110 9.64 3.23 0.96
CA THR A 110 9.77 3.69 2.35
C THR A 110 11.10 3.34 3.03
N PHE A 111 11.92 2.49 2.39
CA PHE A 111 13.25 2.18 2.92
C PHE A 111 14.35 3.13 2.41
N ARG A 112 14.01 4.06 1.51
CA ARG A 112 14.95 5.09 1.05
C ARG A 112 14.75 6.36 1.86
N ASP A 113 15.81 6.90 2.45
CA ASP A 113 15.74 8.08 3.32
C ASP A 113 15.18 9.30 2.61
N GLU A 114 15.55 9.51 1.36
CA GLU A 114 15.06 10.64 0.56
C GLU A 114 13.55 10.61 0.36
N ASP A 115 12.94 9.43 0.34
CA ASP A 115 11.50 9.29 0.13
C ASP A 115 10.69 9.64 1.38
N ASP A 116 11.29 9.61 2.56
CA ASP A 116 10.62 10.04 3.78
C ASP A 116 10.17 11.50 3.72
N LEU A 117 10.94 12.34 3.06
CA LEU A 117 10.57 13.76 2.86
C LEU A 117 9.37 13.89 1.93
N ILE A 118 9.34 13.09 0.86
CA ILE A 118 8.24 13.08 -0.11
C ILE A 118 6.96 12.58 0.54
N ILE A 119 7.05 11.52 1.33
CA ILE A 119 5.91 10.92 2.03
C ILE A 119 5.44 11.82 3.17
N GLY A 120 6.33 12.61 3.75
CA GLY A 120 6.04 13.45 4.89
C GLY A 120 6.05 12.71 6.23
N VAL A 121 6.60 11.50 6.26
CA VAL A 121 6.65 10.69 7.49
C VAL A 121 7.51 11.36 8.53
N ARG A 122 8.70 11.86 8.14
CA ARG A 122 9.58 12.56 9.06
C ARG A 122 8.97 13.86 9.58
N GLY A 123 8.30 14.59 8.69
CA GLY A 123 7.62 15.81 9.10
C GLY A 123 6.57 15.56 10.16
N LEU A 124 5.81 14.47 10.03
CA LEU A 124 4.83 14.07 11.03
C LEU A 124 5.47 13.66 12.34
N MET A 125 6.64 13.03 12.28
CA MET A 125 7.34 12.56 13.49
C MET A 125 8.08 13.69 14.22
N ASN A 126 8.47 14.74 13.51
CA ASN A 126 9.25 15.83 14.06
C ASN A 126 8.42 17.04 14.48
N ASP A 127 7.17 17.05 14.12
CA ASP A 127 6.25 18.10 14.53
C ASP A 127 5.68 17.80 15.92
#